data_287ffb7da25cf94dd953c1a47bd448c1
#
_entry.id   287ffb7da25cf94dd953c1a47bd448c1
#
_cell.length_a   1.000
_cell.length_b   1.000
_cell.length_c   1.000
_cell.angle_alpha   90.00
_cell.angle_beta   90.00
_cell.angle_gamma   90.00
#
_symmetry.space_group_name_H-M   'P 1'
#
loop_
_entity.id
_entity.type
_entity.pdbx_description
1 polymer ?
#
loop_
_entity_poly.entity_id
_entity_poly.type
_entity_poly.pdbx_seq_one_letter_code
_entity_poly.pdbx_strand_id
1 'polypeptide(L)'
;MLLLRCQLKQAPPQKVSFRFCVVMGKQQSKLKHSTYKYGPDEIIEERIQTKAFQEYSPAHMDTVSVVAALNSDLCVSGGKDKVACIPKSSQFFSASRDRMVMMWDLHGSSQPRQQLCGHAMVVTGLAVSPDSSQLCTGSRDNTLLLWDVVTGQSVERASVSRNVVTHLCWVPREPYILQTSEDKTLRLWDSRGLQVAHMFPAKQHIQTYCEVSVDGHKCISCSNGFGGEGCEATLWDLRQTRNRICEYKGHFQTVASCVFLPRALALMPLIATSSHDCKVKIWNQDTGACLFTLSLDGSGPLTSLAVGDAISLLCASFNRGIHLLRMDHSQGLELQEVAAF
;
A
#
# COMPACT_ATOMS: atom_id res chain seq x y z
N MET A 1 7.00 13.16 -8.24
CA MET A 1 6.80 12.74 -6.85
C MET A 1 6.24 13.91 -6.07
N LEU A 2 5.12 13.75 -5.46
CA LEU A 2 4.47 14.78 -4.65
C LEU A 2 4.53 14.36 -3.20
N LEU A 3 5.05 15.23 -2.35
CA LEU A 3 5.05 15.05 -0.90
C LEU A 3 3.85 15.82 -0.35
N LEU A 4 2.87 15.10 0.15
CA LEU A 4 1.67 15.67 0.75
C LEU A 4 1.85 15.75 2.26
N ARG A 5 2.00 16.95 2.78
CA ARG A 5 1.98 17.20 4.22
C ARG A 5 0.54 17.44 4.65
N CYS A 6 -0.08 16.44 5.24
CA CYS A 6 -1.42 16.53 5.80
C CYS A 6 -1.27 16.82 7.30
N GLN A 7 -1.43 18.06 7.73
CA GLN A 7 -1.51 18.36 9.16
C GLN A 7 -2.96 18.28 9.63
N LEU A 8 -3.30 17.19 10.30
CA LEU A 8 -4.53 17.09 11.09
C LEU A 8 -4.34 17.91 12.38
N LYS A 9 -4.69 19.18 12.37
CA LYS A 9 -4.87 19.91 13.64
C LYS A 9 -6.15 19.43 14.29
N GLN A 10 -6.05 18.90 15.49
CA GLN A 10 -7.19 18.73 16.38
C GLN A 10 -7.83 20.10 16.62
N ALA A 11 -8.89 20.40 15.90
CA ALA A 11 -9.80 21.48 16.19
C ALA A 11 -11.11 20.89 16.71
N PRO A 12 -11.87 21.62 17.55
CA PRO A 12 -13.19 21.15 18.00
C PRO A 12 -14.08 20.85 16.78
N PRO A 13 -15.16 20.07 16.89
CA PRO A 13 -15.73 19.23 15.84
C PRO A 13 -16.39 19.99 14.68
N GLN A 14 -15.72 20.90 14.01
CA GLN A 14 -16.30 21.59 12.86
C GLN A 14 -15.37 21.99 11.70
N LYS A 15 -14.06 21.81 11.75
CA LYS A 15 -13.22 22.07 10.54
C LYS A 15 -11.90 21.28 10.59
N VAL A 16 -11.78 20.29 9.73
CA VAL A 16 -10.49 19.66 9.40
C VAL A 16 -9.80 20.57 8.36
N SER A 17 -8.67 21.18 8.72
CA SER A 17 -7.90 22.00 7.78
C SER A 17 -6.59 21.28 7.46
N PHE A 18 -6.39 20.95 6.21
CA PHE A 18 -5.15 20.37 5.69
C PHE A 18 -4.25 21.48 5.13
N ARG A 19 -2.97 21.47 5.47
CA ARG A 19 -1.96 22.28 4.79
C ARG A 19 -1.09 21.37 3.93
N PHE A 20 -1.06 21.68 2.64
CA PHE A 20 -0.27 20.97 1.66
C PHE A 20 1.08 21.64 1.45
N CYS A 21 2.15 20.86 1.47
CA CYS A 21 3.46 21.31 1.03
C CYS A 21 3.83 20.52 -0.23
N VAL A 22 3.87 21.18 -1.37
CA VAL A 22 4.16 20.57 -2.68
C VAL A 22 5.63 20.75 -2.98
N VAL A 23 6.36 19.65 -3.14
CA VAL A 23 7.70 19.65 -3.70
C VAL A 23 7.60 19.24 -5.17
N MET A 24 7.75 20.19 -6.07
CA MET A 24 7.58 19.98 -7.51
C MET A 24 8.85 19.44 -8.17
N GLY A 25 8.76 18.27 -8.77
CA GLY A 25 9.65 17.84 -9.85
C GLY A 25 8.94 17.99 -11.19
N LYS A 26 9.42 18.89 -12.05
CA LYS A 26 8.84 19.12 -13.38
C LYS A 26 9.24 18.02 -14.35
N GLN A 27 8.26 17.30 -14.91
CA GLN A 27 8.34 16.78 -16.28
C GLN A 27 6.99 16.91 -16.95
N GLN A 28 6.96 17.64 -18.06
CA GLN A 28 5.78 17.82 -18.90
C GLN A 28 5.66 16.64 -19.88
N SER A 29 4.50 15.99 -19.93
CA SER A 29 4.08 15.22 -21.09
C SER A 29 2.66 15.60 -21.47
N LYS A 30 2.49 16.04 -22.72
CA LYS A 30 1.20 16.37 -23.34
C LYS A 30 0.50 15.08 -23.74
N LEU A 31 -0.72 14.86 -23.29
CA LEU A 31 -1.64 13.85 -23.85
C LEU A 31 -3.02 14.45 -24.10
N LYS A 32 -3.57 14.11 -25.27
CA LYS A 32 -4.84 14.60 -25.81
C LYS A 32 -6.03 13.93 -25.12
N HIS A 33 -7.04 14.72 -24.81
CA HIS A 33 -8.34 14.27 -24.32
C HIS A 33 -9.13 13.51 -25.40
N SER A 34 -9.72 12.38 -24.99
CA SER A 34 -10.83 11.72 -25.68
C SER A 34 -12.05 11.77 -24.77
N THR A 35 -13.08 12.48 -25.23
CA THR A 35 -14.38 12.60 -24.55
C THR A 35 -15.30 11.50 -25.02
N TYR A 36 -15.83 10.67 -24.10
CA TYR A 36 -17.00 9.82 -24.37
C TYR A 36 -18.24 10.44 -23.73
N LYS A 37 -19.24 10.70 -24.56
CA LYS A 37 -20.61 11.10 -24.17
C LYS A 37 -21.46 9.85 -23.95
N TYR A 38 -22.12 9.75 -22.80
CA TYR A 38 -23.30 8.90 -22.62
C TYR A 38 -24.46 9.78 -22.12
N GLY A 39 -25.64 9.53 -22.70
CA GLY A 39 -26.87 10.25 -22.46
C GLY A 39 -27.60 9.73 -21.22
N PRO A 40 -28.70 10.39 -20.83
CA PRO A 40 -29.35 10.20 -19.54
C PRO A 40 -30.46 9.17 -19.59
N ASP A 41 -30.55 8.32 -18.57
CA ASP A 41 -31.81 7.64 -18.24
C ASP A 41 -31.94 7.37 -16.73
N GLU A 42 -33.06 7.86 -16.25
CA GLU A 42 -33.89 7.51 -15.10
C GLU A 42 -33.34 7.54 -13.66
N ILE A 43 -33.94 8.50 -12.97
CA ILE A 43 -33.84 8.83 -11.56
C ILE A 43 -34.59 7.79 -10.72
N ILE A 44 -33.89 7.08 -9.84
CA ILE A 44 -34.48 6.52 -8.62
C ILE A 44 -33.92 7.32 -7.45
N GLU A 45 -34.76 8.19 -6.89
CA GLU A 45 -34.47 8.92 -5.66
C GLU A 45 -34.47 7.96 -4.45
N GLU A 46 -33.35 7.36 -4.16
CA GLU A 46 -33.07 6.92 -2.79
C GLU A 46 -32.48 8.08 -2.00
N ARG A 47 -33.20 8.48 -0.95
CA ARG A 47 -32.72 9.48 0.03
C ARG A 47 -31.49 8.95 0.76
N ILE A 48 -30.32 9.09 0.18
CA ILE A 48 -29.04 8.97 0.85
C ILE A 48 -28.87 10.23 1.69
N GLN A 49 -28.92 10.10 3.00
CA GLN A 49 -28.44 11.15 3.91
C GLN A 49 -26.96 11.36 3.63
N THR A 50 -26.63 12.33 2.80
CA THR A 50 -25.25 12.76 2.54
C THR A 50 -24.68 13.37 3.80
N LYS A 51 -23.96 12.55 4.61
CA LYS A 51 -22.99 13.12 5.57
C LYS A 51 -21.99 13.94 4.75
N ALA A 52 -21.65 15.13 5.25
CA ALA A 52 -20.83 16.10 4.53
C ALA A 52 -19.49 15.49 4.09
N PHE A 53 -19.39 15.22 2.81
CA PHE A 53 -18.17 14.80 2.12
C PHE A 53 -17.38 16.05 1.71
N GLN A 54 -16.09 16.07 1.97
CA GLN A 54 -15.23 17.20 1.65
C GLN A 54 -14.28 16.81 0.51
N GLU A 55 -14.48 17.41 -0.66
CA GLU A 55 -13.61 17.23 -1.83
C GLU A 55 -12.60 18.39 -1.89
N TYR A 56 -11.34 18.04 -2.07
CA TYR A 56 -10.23 18.97 -2.24
C TYR A 56 -9.73 18.90 -3.69
N SER A 57 -9.08 19.96 -4.15
CA SER A 57 -8.41 19.91 -5.46
C SER A 57 -7.43 18.75 -5.48
N PRO A 58 -7.45 17.92 -6.54
CA PRO A 58 -6.61 16.72 -6.60
C PRO A 58 -5.15 17.10 -6.53
N ALA A 59 -4.44 16.46 -5.62
CA ALA A 59 -3.01 16.66 -5.43
C ALA A 59 -2.17 16.05 -6.56
N HIS A 60 -2.72 15.07 -7.25
CA HIS A 60 -2.12 14.41 -8.40
C HIS A 60 -2.95 14.65 -9.65
N MET A 61 -2.28 14.94 -10.78
CA MET A 61 -2.90 15.07 -12.10
C MET A 61 -2.92 13.74 -12.87
N ASP A 62 -2.42 12.67 -12.28
CA ASP A 62 -2.32 11.32 -12.86
C ASP A 62 -2.58 10.28 -11.76
N THR A 63 -2.71 9.02 -12.15
CA THR A 63 -2.92 7.87 -11.27
C THR A 63 -2.03 7.86 -10.05
N VAL A 64 -2.61 7.73 -8.87
CA VAL A 64 -1.86 7.46 -7.64
C VAL A 64 -1.68 5.95 -7.49
N SER A 65 -0.44 5.50 -7.45
CA SER A 65 -0.10 4.07 -7.40
C SER A 65 0.18 3.57 -5.99
N VAL A 66 0.56 4.45 -5.08
CA VAL A 66 0.86 4.10 -3.70
C VAL A 66 0.58 5.26 -2.76
N VAL A 67 0.11 4.94 -1.57
CA VAL A 67 0.03 5.85 -0.43
C VAL A 67 0.66 5.18 0.78
N ALA A 68 1.38 5.95 1.58
CA ALA A 68 1.94 5.48 2.84
C ALA A 68 1.76 6.57 3.90
N ALA A 69 1.28 6.18 5.08
CA ALA A 69 1.19 7.07 6.22
C ALA A 69 2.55 7.14 6.94
N LEU A 70 2.99 8.35 7.26
CA LEU A 70 4.19 8.59 8.05
C LEU A 70 3.86 8.70 9.54
N ASN A 71 2.77 9.39 9.84
CA ASN A 71 2.20 9.54 11.17
C ASN A 71 0.71 9.96 11.03
N SER A 72 0.07 10.31 12.16
CA SER A 72 -1.34 10.77 12.17
C SER A 72 -1.63 11.97 11.26
N ASP A 73 -0.62 12.77 10.93
CA ASP A 73 -0.80 14.07 10.27
C ASP A 73 -0.10 14.15 8.91
N LEU A 74 0.63 13.11 8.54
CA LEU A 74 1.50 13.13 7.38
C LEU A 74 1.43 11.84 6.59
N CYS A 75 1.19 11.95 5.30
CA CYS A 75 1.28 10.85 4.36
C CYS A 75 2.15 11.23 3.14
N VAL A 76 2.65 10.21 2.48
CA VAL A 76 3.37 10.33 1.20
C VAL A 76 2.62 9.53 0.17
N SER A 77 2.44 10.12 -1.00
CA SER A 77 1.84 9.45 -2.15
C SER A 77 2.76 9.50 -3.36
N GLY A 78 2.68 8.49 -4.18
CA GLY A 78 3.42 8.37 -5.43
C GLY A 78 2.50 8.00 -6.58
N GLY A 79 2.70 8.64 -7.73
CA GLY A 79 1.98 8.35 -8.95
C GLY A 79 2.47 7.07 -9.63
N LYS A 80 3.18 7.19 -10.75
CA LYS A 80 3.78 6.03 -11.46
C LYS A 80 4.97 5.41 -10.74
N ASP A 81 5.40 6.02 -9.64
CA ASP A 81 6.52 5.61 -8.80
C ASP A 81 6.01 4.97 -7.51
N LYS A 82 6.77 4.03 -6.96
CA LYS A 82 6.48 3.45 -5.65
C LYS A 82 7.24 4.20 -4.57
N VAL A 83 6.62 4.35 -3.41
CA VAL A 83 7.23 5.00 -2.25
C VAL A 83 7.12 4.07 -1.04
N ALA A 84 8.20 3.91 -0.31
CA ALA A 84 8.21 3.31 1.01
C ALA A 84 8.64 4.34 2.05
N CYS A 85 8.03 4.31 3.22
CA CYS A 85 8.29 5.27 4.28
C CYS A 85 8.79 4.59 5.55
N ILE A 86 9.64 5.29 6.27
CA ILE A 86 10.12 4.85 7.58
C ILE A 86 9.35 5.62 8.66
N PRO A 87 8.51 4.98 9.46
CA PRO A 87 7.62 5.67 10.41
C PRO A 87 8.30 6.44 11.54
N LYS A 88 9.60 6.24 11.75
CA LYS A 88 10.34 6.81 12.89
C LYS A 88 11.48 7.75 12.51
N SER A 89 11.76 7.94 11.22
CA SER A 89 12.84 8.81 10.76
C SER A 89 12.30 9.96 9.92
N SER A 90 13.11 11.01 9.80
CA SER A 90 12.84 12.11 8.87
C SER A 90 13.13 11.74 7.41
N GLN A 91 13.36 10.47 7.11
CA GLN A 91 13.76 9.99 5.79
C GLN A 91 12.71 9.07 5.18
N PHE A 92 12.62 9.07 3.86
CA PHE A 92 11.81 8.14 3.10
C PHE A 92 12.49 7.76 1.79
N PHE A 93 12.08 6.64 1.20
CA PHE A 93 12.62 6.12 -0.04
C PHE A 93 11.56 6.09 -1.12
N SER A 94 11.97 6.35 -2.36
CA SER A 94 11.13 6.14 -3.54
C SER A 94 11.84 5.24 -4.53
N ALA A 95 11.08 4.39 -5.19
CA ALA A 95 11.55 3.58 -6.31
C ALA A 95 10.75 3.90 -7.57
N SER A 96 11.41 3.86 -8.71
CA SER A 96 10.85 4.31 -9.96
C SER A 96 11.09 3.32 -11.11
N ARG A 97 10.35 3.56 -12.20
CA ARG A 97 10.54 2.86 -13.48
C ARG A 97 11.91 3.14 -14.14
N ASP A 98 12.57 4.21 -13.72
CA ASP A 98 13.93 4.55 -14.16
C ASP A 98 15.00 3.62 -13.56
N ARG A 99 14.62 2.62 -12.76
CA ARG A 99 15.47 1.62 -12.11
C ARG A 99 16.25 2.16 -10.91
N MET A 100 15.97 3.39 -10.51
CA MET A 100 16.65 4.06 -9.41
C MET A 100 15.81 4.00 -8.13
N VAL A 101 16.50 3.96 -7.01
CA VAL A 101 15.91 4.20 -5.69
C VAL A 101 16.51 5.49 -5.15
N MET A 102 15.65 6.36 -4.65
CA MET A 102 16.06 7.64 -4.11
C MET A 102 15.75 7.74 -2.64
N MET A 103 16.69 8.23 -1.87
CA MET A 103 16.52 8.56 -0.46
C MET A 103 16.26 10.05 -0.32
N TRP A 104 15.26 10.41 0.48
CA TRP A 104 14.79 11.77 0.69
C TRP A 104 14.82 12.12 2.17
N ASP A 105 15.04 13.38 2.46
CA ASP A 105 14.87 13.93 3.80
C ASP A 105 13.56 14.71 3.88
N LEU A 106 12.74 14.43 4.87
CA LEU A 106 11.41 15.03 5.05
C LEU A 106 11.48 16.54 5.34
N HIS A 107 12.52 16.97 6.00
CA HIS A 107 12.76 18.36 6.41
C HIS A 107 13.89 19.05 5.62
N GLY A 108 14.46 18.33 4.66
CA GLY A 108 15.57 18.78 3.85
C GLY A 108 15.16 19.53 2.58
N SER A 109 16.09 19.60 1.64
CA SER A 109 15.86 20.19 0.32
C SER A 109 14.93 19.34 -0.54
N SER A 110 14.37 19.93 -1.59
CA SER A 110 13.58 19.22 -2.61
C SER A 110 14.42 18.26 -3.49
N GLN A 111 15.71 18.14 -3.21
CA GLN A 111 16.62 17.23 -3.91
C GLN A 111 16.77 15.93 -3.11
N PRO A 112 16.89 14.77 -3.77
CA PRO A 112 17.19 13.53 -3.09
C PRO A 112 18.55 13.63 -2.39
N ARG A 113 18.63 13.14 -1.17
CA ARG A 113 19.87 13.07 -0.40
C ARG A 113 20.85 12.10 -1.06
N GLN A 114 20.34 10.99 -1.59
CA GLN A 114 21.15 9.95 -2.19
C GLN A 114 20.39 9.20 -3.28
N GLN A 115 21.11 8.67 -4.26
CA GLN A 115 20.62 7.82 -5.32
C GLN A 115 21.28 6.45 -5.22
N LEU A 116 20.46 5.38 -5.18
CA LEU A 116 20.92 4.01 -5.10
C LEU A 116 20.71 3.36 -6.48
N CYS A 117 21.79 3.04 -7.15
CA CYS A 117 21.81 2.48 -8.50
C CYS A 117 22.34 1.05 -8.47
N GLY A 118 21.63 0.10 -9.08
CA GLY A 118 22.08 -1.31 -9.10
C GLY A 118 21.13 -2.27 -9.80
N HIS A 119 19.84 -1.92 -9.89
CA HIS A 119 18.86 -2.73 -10.62
C HIS A 119 18.93 -2.50 -12.14
N ALA A 120 18.76 -3.58 -12.89
CA ALA A 120 18.75 -3.55 -14.36
C ALA A 120 17.36 -3.23 -14.94
N MET A 121 16.29 -3.41 -14.16
CA MET A 121 14.90 -3.13 -14.55
C MET A 121 14.15 -2.36 -13.46
N VAL A 122 12.86 -2.13 -13.69
CA VAL A 122 11.95 -1.43 -12.78
C VAL A 122 12.02 -2.00 -11.37
N VAL A 123 12.21 -1.14 -10.38
CA VAL A 123 12.12 -1.49 -8.96
C VAL A 123 10.65 -1.48 -8.56
N THR A 124 10.18 -2.60 -8.04
CA THR A 124 8.76 -2.84 -7.74
C THR A 124 8.45 -2.98 -6.26
N GLY A 125 9.44 -3.34 -5.46
CA GLY A 125 9.31 -3.53 -4.02
C GLY A 125 10.39 -2.79 -3.26
N LEU A 126 10.02 -2.22 -2.12
CA LEU A 126 10.89 -1.59 -1.14
C LEU A 126 10.48 -2.05 0.25
N ALA A 127 11.46 -2.38 1.09
CA ALA A 127 11.22 -2.65 2.50
C ALA A 127 12.41 -2.14 3.32
N VAL A 128 12.13 -1.40 4.38
CA VAL A 128 13.15 -0.86 5.28
C VAL A 128 13.17 -1.70 6.54
N SER A 129 14.37 -1.98 7.05
CA SER A 129 14.53 -2.74 8.30
C SER A 129 13.92 -2.00 9.49
N PRO A 130 13.44 -2.72 10.52
CA PRO A 130 12.81 -2.11 11.68
C PRO A 130 13.71 -1.11 12.45
N ASP A 131 15.03 -1.29 12.37
CA ASP A 131 16.04 -0.39 12.93
C ASP A 131 16.46 0.75 11.99
N SER A 132 15.92 0.75 10.76
CA SER A 132 16.22 1.72 9.70
C SER A 132 17.67 1.71 9.21
N SER A 133 18.46 0.68 9.51
CA SER A 133 19.85 0.56 9.07
C SER A 133 19.98 0.01 7.65
N GLN A 134 19.01 -0.80 7.22
CA GLN A 134 19.05 -1.49 5.93
C GLN A 134 17.79 -1.22 5.10
N LEU A 135 17.95 -1.20 3.79
CA LEU A 135 16.87 -1.17 2.81
C LEU A 135 16.97 -2.39 1.91
N CYS A 136 15.89 -3.13 1.76
CA CYS A 136 15.79 -4.17 0.74
C CYS A 136 14.96 -3.67 -0.44
N THR A 137 15.45 -3.91 -1.66
CA THR A 137 14.76 -3.55 -2.89
C THR A 137 14.62 -4.76 -3.79
N GLY A 138 13.47 -4.86 -4.45
CA GLY A 138 13.16 -5.93 -5.39
C GLY A 138 12.73 -5.37 -6.74
N SER A 139 13.12 -6.05 -7.80
CA SER A 139 12.94 -5.59 -9.16
C SER A 139 12.39 -6.66 -10.11
N ARG A 140 11.93 -6.21 -11.25
CA ARG A 140 11.57 -7.07 -12.38
C ARG A 140 12.77 -7.74 -13.04
N ASP A 141 14.00 -7.38 -12.65
CA ASP A 141 15.23 -8.06 -13.09
C ASP A 141 15.49 -9.38 -12.36
N ASN A 142 14.52 -9.87 -11.58
CA ASN A 142 14.60 -11.09 -10.76
C ASN A 142 15.60 -11.00 -9.61
N THR A 143 16.04 -9.82 -9.23
CA THR A 143 17.01 -9.62 -8.14
C THR A 143 16.40 -8.92 -6.94
N LEU A 144 16.97 -9.24 -5.78
CA LEU A 144 16.88 -8.49 -4.56
C LEU A 144 18.24 -7.86 -4.27
N LEU A 145 18.24 -6.62 -3.83
CA LEU A 145 19.43 -5.92 -3.34
C LEU A 145 19.20 -5.47 -1.91
N LEU A 146 20.18 -5.71 -1.07
CA LEU A 146 20.22 -5.17 0.29
C LEU A 146 21.21 -4.01 0.32
N TRP A 147 20.79 -2.90 0.88
CA TRP A 147 21.55 -1.65 0.93
C TRP A 147 21.78 -1.26 2.38
N ASP A 148 22.95 -0.75 2.68
CA ASP A 148 23.22 0.00 3.90
C ASP A 148 22.70 1.43 3.72
N VAL A 149 21.80 1.87 4.59
CA VAL A 149 21.12 3.17 4.49
C VAL A 149 22.06 4.34 4.73
N VAL A 150 23.11 4.15 5.54
CA VAL A 150 24.07 5.21 5.89
C VAL A 150 25.03 5.48 4.74
N THR A 151 25.61 4.41 4.20
CA THR A 151 26.61 4.52 3.10
C THR A 151 25.97 4.57 1.72
N GLY A 152 24.73 4.03 1.57
CA GLY A 152 24.05 3.87 0.30
C GLY A 152 24.66 2.84 -0.62
N GLN A 153 25.51 1.99 -0.10
CA GLN A 153 26.13 0.91 -0.86
C GLN A 153 25.31 -0.37 -0.78
N SER A 154 25.30 -1.12 -1.88
CA SER A 154 24.72 -2.47 -1.90
C SER A 154 25.63 -3.42 -1.13
N VAL A 155 25.08 -4.02 -0.08
CA VAL A 155 25.77 -4.98 0.78
C VAL A 155 25.66 -6.39 0.22
N GLU A 156 24.46 -6.76 -0.22
CA GLU A 156 24.17 -8.12 -0.70
C GLU A 156 23.28 -8.08 -1.95
N ARG A 157 23.41 -9.11 -2.78
CA ARG A 157 22.59 -9.31 -3.97
C ARG A 157 22.16 -10.77 -4.10
N ALA A 158 20.87 -10.99 -4.28
CA ALA A 158 20.33 -12.31 -4.60
C ALA A 158 19.60 -12.29 -5.94
N SER A 159 19.68 -13.41 -6.68
CA SER A 159 18.95 -13.60 -7.93
C SER A 159 18.32 -14.98 -7.94
N VAL A 160 17.03 -15.05 -8.25
CA VAL A 160 16.28 -16.28 -8.42
C VAL A 160 15.56 -16.23 -9.76
N SER A 161 15.75 -17.25 -10.58
CA SER A 161 15.13 -17.33 -11.90
C SER A 161 13.61 -17.18 -11.83
N ARG A 162 13.05 -16.38 -12.74
CA ARG A 162 11.62 -16.04 -12.84
C ARG A 162 11.03 -15.32 -11.62
N ASN A 163 11.85 -14.86 -10.69
CA ASN A 163 11.40 -14.16 -9.49
C ASN A 163 11.12 -12.67 -9.78
N VAL A 164 10.11 -12.37 -10.57
CA VAL A 164 9.68 -10.98 -10.76
C VAL A 164 9.01 -10.49 -9.48
N VAL A 165 9.75 -9.69 -8.72
CA VAL A 165 9.30 -9.18 -7.42
C VAL A 165 8.11 -8.25 -7.62
N THR A 166 7.05 -8.41 -6.83
CA THR A 166 5.88 -7.54 -6.83
C THR A 166 5.82 -6.65 -5.61
N HIS A 167 6.10 -7.19 -4.43
CA HIS A 167 6.16 -6.44 -3.17
C HIS A 167 7.14 -7.06 -2.18
N LEU A 168 7.58 -6.25 -1.21
CA LEU A 168 8.46 -6.62 -0.10
C LEU A 168 7.93 -6.05 1.20
N CYS A 169 8.07 -6.81 2.28
CA CYS A 169 7.78 -6.37 3.64
C CYS A 169 8.79 -6.96 4.60
N TRP A 170 9.32 -6.15 5.54
CA TRP A 170 10.23 -6.64 6.58
C TRP A 170 9.44 -7.24 7.73
N VAL A 171 9.90 -8.38 8.25
CA VAL A 171 9.28 -8.99 9.42
C VAL A 171 9.72 -8.22 10.67
N PRO A 172 8.79 -7.69 11.48
CA PRO A 172 9.15 -6.97 12.70
C PRO A 172 9.96 -7.84 13.66
N ARG A 173 11.06 -7.27 14.19
CA ARG A 173 11.95 -7.90 15.20
C ARG A 173 12.71 -9.15 14.74
N GLU A 174 12.58 -9.55 13.50
CA GLU A 174 13.22 -10.73 12.92
C GLU A 174 14.08 -10.34 11.72
N PRO A 175 15.18 -11.05 11.45
CA PRO A 175 16.04 -10.76 10.31
C PRO A 175 15.47 -11.36 9.01
N TYR A 176 14.16 -11.25 8.80
CA TYR A 176 13.51 -11.82 7.64
C TYR A 176 12.77 -10.77 6.81
N ILE A 177 12.75 -11.02 5.51
CA ILE A 177 12.03 -10.21 4.53
C ILE A 177 11.04 -11.12 3.81
N LEU A 178 9.76 -10.73 3.84
CA LEU A 178 8.70 -11.39 3.09
C LEU A 178 8.63 -10.78 1.69
N GLN A 179 8.50 -11.64 0.67
CA GLN A 179 8.45 -11.24 -0.74
C GLN A 179 7.30 -11.92 -1.46
N THR A 180 6.57 -11.17 -2.27
CA THR A 180 5.65 -11.68 -3.28
C THR A 180 6.22 -11.57 -4.68
N SER A 181 5.77 -12.46 -5.59
CA SER A 181 6.29 -12.54 -6.96
C SER A 181 5.21 -12.85 -8.00
N GLU A 182 5.48 -12.44 -9.25
CA GLU A 182 4.68 -12.82 -10.42
C GLU A 182 4.77 -14.34 -10.71
N ASP A 183 5.79 -15.02 -10.19
CA ASP A 183 5.92 -16.51 -10.29
C ASP A 183 4.94 -17.26 -9.37
N LYS A 184 4.01 -16.54 -8.74
CA LYS A 184 2.93 -17.05 -7.87
C LYS A 184 3.41 -17.56 -6.51
N THR A 185 4.64 -17.24 -6.13
CA THR A 185 5.22 -17.66 -4.86
C THR A 185 5.26 -16.52 -3.85
N LEU A 186 5.27 -16.92 -2.59
CA LEU A 186 5.59 -16.12 -1.44
C LEU A 186 6.86 -16.69 -0.83
N ARG A 187 7.89 -15.86 -0.61
CA ARG A 187 9.19 -16.27 -0.07
C ARG A 187 9.52 -15.49 1.19
N LEU A 188 10.15 -16.18 2.11
CA LEU A 188 10.78 -15.58 3.27
C LEU A 188 12.29 -15.63 3.07
N TRP A 189 12.95 -14.48 3.13
CA TRP A 189 14.38 -14.33 2.94
C TRP A 189 15.06 -14.03 4.28
N ASP A 190 16.19 -14.65 4.55
CA ASP A 190 17.08 -14.25 5.63
C ASP A 190 17.92 -13.06 5.18
N SER A 191 17.79 -11.92 5.84
CA SER A 191 18.48 -10.69 5.47
C SER A 191 19.98 -10.72 5.73
N ARG A 192 20.47 -11.62 6.57
CA ARG A 192 21.91 -11.72 6.94
C ARG A 192 22.79 -12.20 5.80
N GLY A 193 22.27 -13.01 4.90
CA GLY A 193 23.00 -13.50 3.72
C GLY A 193 22.14 -13.47 2.45
N LEU A 194 20.99 -12.79 2.51
CA LEU A 194 20.02 -12.65 1.43
C LEU A 194 19.69 -13.99 0.74
N GLN A 195 19.41 -14.99 1.54
CA GLN A 195 19.08 -16.35 1.09
C GLN A 195 17.62 -16.69 1.39
N VAL A 196 17.01 -17.52 0.53
CA VAL A 196 15.64 -18.01 0.76
C VAL A 196 15.63 -18.94 1.97
N ALA A 197 15.09 -18.45 3.09
CA ALA A 197 14.92 -19.25 4.30
C ALA A 197 13.72 -20.19 4.18
N HIS A 198 12.64 -19.74 3.54
CA HIS A 198 11.44 -20.54 3.33
C HIS A 198 10.66 -20.10 2.08
N MET A 199 10.02 -21.07 1.44
CA MET A 199 9.09 -20.83 0.33
C MET A 199 7.71 -21.42 0.71
N PHE A 200 6.69 -20.56 0.71
CA PHE A 200 5.32 -20.97 0.99
C PHE A 200 4.76 -21.81 -0.17
N PRO A 201 3.73 -22.63 0.07
CA PRO A 201 3.05 -23.34 -1.00
C PRO A 201 2.62 -22.40 -2.12
N ALA A 202 2.98 -22.75 -3.36
CA ALA A 202 2.66 -21.91 -4.52
C ALA A 202 1.15 -21.76 -4.69
N LYS A 203 0.73 -20.54 -5.00
CA LYS A 203 -0.67 -20.21 -5.32
C LYS A 203 -0.91 -20.42 -6.83
N GLN A 204 -2.16 -20.39 -7.25
CA GLN A 204 -2.50 -20.47 -8.69
C GLN A 204 -2.39 -19.13 -9.40
N HIS A 205 -2.42 -18.03 -8.65
CA HIS A 205 -2.43 -16.66 -9.16
C HIS A 205 -1.21 -15.88 -8.71
N ILE A 206 -0.81 -14.87 -9.50
CA ILE A 206 0.27 -13.95 -9.19
C ILE A 206 0.01 -13.32 -7.82
N GLN A 207 1.05 -13.23 -7.00
CA GLN A 207 0.97 -12.57 -5.71
C GLN A 207 1.32 -11.08 -5.89
N THR A 208 0.40 -10.18 -5.52
CA THR A 208 0.49 -8.73 -5.81
C THR A 208 1.10 -7.94 -4.68
N TYR A 209 0.78 -8.32 -3.44
CA TYR A 209 1.13 -7.57 -2.24
C TYR A 209 1.31 -8.50 -1.05
N CYS A 210 2.08 -8.07 -0.07
CA CYS A 210 2.19 -8.76 1.23
C CYS A 210 2.35 -7.75 2.36
N GLU A 211 1.87 -8.13 3.53
CA GLU A 211 2.03 -7.41 4.79
C GLU A 211 2.30 -8.38 5.92
N VAL A 212 3.04 -7.93 6.94
CA VAL A 212 3.32 -8.71 8.14
C VAL A 212 2.67 -8.05 9.34
N SER A 213 2.05 -8.85 10.20
CA SER A 213 1.45 -8.36 11.44
C SER A 213 2.50 -7.73 12.37
N VAL A 214 2.07 -6.77 13.19
CA VAL A 214 2.97 -6.02 14.10
C VAL A 214 3.71 -6.92 15.08
N ASP A 215 3.11 -8.06 15.44
CA ASP A 215 3.73 -9.07 16.32
C ASP A 215 4.75 -9.96 15.60
N GLY A 216 4.83 -9.91 14.25
CA GLY A 216 5.73 -10.72 13.45
C GLY A 216 5.28 -12.18 13.27
N HIS A 217 4.11 -12.56 13.75
CA HIS A 217 3.68 -13.95 13.76
C HIS A 217 2.85 -14.38 12.57
N LYS A 218 2.17 -13.45 11.93
CA LYS A 218 1.28 -13.70 10.80
C LYS A 218 1.66 -12.80 9.62
N CYS A 219 1.42 -13.28 8.42
CA CYS A 219 1.48 -12.45 7.22
C CYS A 219 0.26 -12.69 6.34
N ILE A 220 -0.04 -11.70 5.52
CA ILE A 220 -1.10 -11.76 4.54
C ILE A 220 -0.53 -11.52 3.15
N SER A 221 -0.98 -12.28 2.16
CA SER A 221 -0.64 -12.07 0.75
C SER A 221 -1.90 -11.86 -0.07
N CYS A 222 -1.82 -10.96 -1.04
CA CYS A 222 -2.91 -10.66 -1.98
C CYS A 222 -2.61 -11.28 -3.33
N SER A 223 -3.66 -11.63 -4.08
CA SER A 223 -3.51 -12.24 -5.38
C SER A 223 -4.22 -11.49 -6.51
N ASN A 224 -3.66 -11.65 -7.71
CA ASN A 224 -4.20 -11.11 -8.94
C ASN A 224 -5.17 -12.13 -9.55
N GLY A 225 -6.45 -11.80 -9.52
CA GLY A 225 -7.51 -12.57 -10.12
C GLY A 225 -8.48 -11.72 -10.92
N PHE A 226 -9.45 -12.38 -11.52
CA PHE A 226 -10.53 -11.74 -12.28
C PHE A 226 -11.81 -12.57 -12.18
N GLY A 227 -12.97 -11.90 -12.19
CA GLY A 227 -14.26 -12.58 -12.13
C GLY A 227 -14.54 -13.33 -10.82
N GLY A 228 -13.85 -12.96 -9.75
CA GLY A 228 -13.95 -13.61 -8.44
C GLY A 228 -12.97 -14.75 -8.21
N GLU A 229 -12.35 -15.29 -9.27
CA GLU A 229 -11.33 -16.33 -9.14
C GLU A 229 -9.94 -15.71 -8.92
N GLY A 230 -9.24 -16.18 -7.89
CA GLY A 230 -7.92 -15.65 -7.52
C GLY A 230 -7.95 -14.22 -6.96
N CYS A 231 -9.14 -13.68 -6.68
CA CYS A 231 -9.33 -12.34 -6.12
C CYS A 231 -9.39 -12.42 -4.58
N GLU A 232 -8.36 -12.98 -3.97
CA GLU A 232 -8.35 -13.28 -2.54
C GLU A 232 -7.11 -12.72 -1.84
N ALA A 233 -7.25 -12.48 -0.56
CA ALA A 233 -6.13 -12.34 0.35
C ALA A 233 -6.01 -13.62 1.19
N THR A 234 -4.79 -14.04 1.51
CA THR A 234 -4.51 -15.27 2.23
C THR A 234 -3.66 -14.98 3.45
N LEU A 235 -4.12 -15.41 4.61
CA LEU A 235 -3.42 -15.30 5.89
C LEU A 235 -2.57 -16.56 6.14
N TRP A 236 -1.32 -16.34 6.55
CA TRP A 236 -0.34 -17.37 6.83
C TRP A 236 0.22 -17.23 8.24
N ASP A 237 0.59 -18.35 8.88
CA ASP A 237 1.36 -18.34 10.12
C ASP A 237 2.86 -18.38 9.81
N LEU A 238 3.62 -17.35 10.19
CA LEU A 238 5.07 -17.29 9.96
C LEU A 238 5.85 -18.26 10.86
N ARG A 239 5.29 -18.65 12.00
CA ARG A 239 5.90 -19.62 12.92
C ARG A 239 5.77 -21.06 12.39
N GLN A 240 4.68 -21.30 11.65
CA GLN A 240 4.39 -22.56 10.98
C GLN A 240 4.22 -22.29 9.48
N THR A 241 5.30 -21.92 8.83
CA THR A 241 5.35 -21.36 7.48
C THR A 241 4.71 -22.22 6.38
N ARG A 242 4.25 -23.42 6.67
CA ARG A 242 3.53 -24.29 5.74
C ARG A 242 2.01 -24.17 5.85
N ASN A 243 1.50 -23.54 6.89
CA ASN A 243 0.09 -23.51 7.16
C ASN A 243 -0.58 -22.20 6.73
N ARG A 244 -1.50 -22.33 5.78
CA ARG A 244 -2.50 -21.32 5.49
C ARG A 244 -3.53 -21.33 6.62
N ILE A 245 -3.79 -20.15 7.22
CA ILE A 245 -4.78 -20.00 8.29
C ILE A 245 -6.15 -19.75 7.69
N CYS A 246 -6.29 -18.76 6.81
CA CYS A 246 -7.57 -18.30 6.29
C CYS A 246 -7.43 -17.71 4.88
N GLU A 247 -8.51 -17.76 4.09
CA GLU A 247 -8.65 -17.06 2.81
C GLU A 247 -9.83 -16.10 2.85
N TYR A 248 -9.59 -14.86 2.44
CA TYR A 248 -10.59 -13.78 2.39
C TYR A 248 -11.06 -13.64 0.96
N LYS A 249 -12.20 -14.28 0.65
CA LYS A 249 -12.81 -14.31 -0.69
C LYS A 249 -14.02 -13.41 -0.75
N GLY A 250 -14.18 -12.66 -1.83
CA GLY A 250 -15.35 -11.80 -2.04
C GLY A 250 -15.06 -10.52 -2.82
N HIS A 251 -13.80 -10.27 -3.21
CA HIS A 251 -13.48 -9.32 -4.25
C HIS A 251 -13.73 -9.93 -5.63
N PHE A 252 -14.03 -9.07 -6.60
CA PHE A 252 -14.33 -9.50 -7.97
C PHE A 252 -13.16 -9.32 -8.93
N GLN A 253 -12.20 -8.49 -8.55
CA GLN A 253 -10.97 -8.23 -9.30
C GLN A 253 -9.75 -8.33 -8.39
N THR A 254 -8.57 -8.10 -8.96
CA THR A 254 -7.28 -8.12 -8.26
C THR A 254 -7.34 -7.43 -6.91
N VAL A 255 -6.91 -8.12 -5.87
CA VAL A 255 -6.65 -7.51 -4.56
C VAL A 255 -5.29 -6.81 -4.63
N ALA A 256 -5.31 -5.50 -4.57
CA ALA A 256 -4.12 -4.69 -4.83
C ALA A 256 -3.26 -4.48 -3.57
N SER A 257 -3.92 -4.35 -2.41
CA SER A 257 -3.24 -4.12 -1.14
C SER A 257 -4.08 -4.62 0.03
N CYS A 258 -3.42 -4.86 1.15
CA CYS A 258 -4.03 -5.23 2.42
C CYS A 258 -3.28 -4.61 3.58
N VAL A 259 -3.95 -4.43 4.70
CA VAL A 259 -3.35 -3.94 5.95
C VAL A 259 -3.97 -4.63 7.16
N PHE A 260 -3.14 -4.91 8.16
CA PHE A 260 -3.61 -5.28 9.48
C PHE A 260 -4.08 -4.04 10.23
N LEU A 261 -5.31 -4.06 10.73
CA LEU A 261 -5.83 -2.93 11.48
C LEU A 261 -5.38 -2.96 12.94
N PRO A 262 -5.09 -1.79 13.56
CA PRO A 262 -4.72 -1.72 14.95
C PRO A 262 -5.81 -2.27 15.87
N ARG A 263 -5.44 -3.02 16.90
CA ARG A 263 -6.38 -3.58 17.88
C ARG A 263 -7.18 -2.54 18.67
N ALA A 264 -6.73 -1.30 18.68
CA ALA A 264 -7.47 -0.18 19.30
C ALA A 264 -8.83 0.08 18.64
N LEU A 265 -9.04 -0.42 17.41
CA LEU A 265 -10.25 -0.21 16.62
C LEU A 265 -11.38 -1.19 16.91
N ALA A 266 -11.07 -2.38 17.43
CA ALA A 266 -12.09 -3.38 17.70
C ALA A 266 -11.59 -4.41 18.73
N LEU A 267 -12.53 -5.04 19.44
CA LEU A 267 -12.23 -6.14 20.35
C LEU A 267 -11.69 -7.39 19.62
N MET A 268 -11.89 -7.46 18.31
CA MET A 268 -11.44 -8.55 17.44
C MET A 268 -10.36 -8.05 16.45
N PRO A 269 -9.42 -8.92 16.05
CA PRO A 269 -8.43 -8.57 15.04
C PRO A 269 -9.08 -8.43 13.66
N LEU A 270 -8.79 -7.31 12.99
CA LEU A 270 -9.36 -6.95 11.70
C LEU A 270 -8.28 -6.81 10.63
N ILE A 271 -8.68 -7.05 9.38
CA ILE A 271 -7.89 -6.83 8.18
C ILE A 271 -8.70 -5.97 7.21
N ALA A 272 -8.05 -5.02 6.56
CA ALA A 272 -8.62 -4.28 5.43
C ALA A 272 -7.94 -4.70 4.14
N THR A 273 -8.72 -4.77 3.06
CA THR A 273 -8.22 -5.03 1.70
C THR A 273 -8.79 -4.03 0.71
N SER A 274 -7.99 -3.62 -0.27
CA SER A 274 -8.45 -2.82 -1.42
C SER A 274 -8.26 -3.60 -2.71
N SER A 275 -9.17 -3.37 -3.66
CA SER A 275 -9.18 -4.11 -4.92
C SER A 275 -9.46 -3.19 -6.12
N HIS A 276 -9.08 -3.69 -7.30
CA HIS A 276 -9.41 -3.06 -8.57
C HIS A 276 -10.91 -3.01 -8.85
N ASP A 277 -11.74 -3.73 -8.08
CA ASP A 277 -13.21 -3.65 -8.13
C ASP A 277 -13.79 -2.39 -7.46
N CYS A 278 -12.96 -1.38 -7.17
CA CYS A 278 -13.30 -0.12 -6.51
C CYS A 278 -13.84 -0.29 -5.08
N LYS A 279 -13.57 -1.41 -4.43
CA LYS A 279 -14.07 -1.71 -3.10
C LYS A 279 -12.96 -1.85 -2.07
N VAL A 280 -13.24 -1.33 -0.88
CA VAL A 280 -12.50 -1.62 0.34
C VAL A 280 -13.36 -2.54 1.21
N LYS A 281 -12.79 -3.65 1.66
CA LYS A 281 -13.48 -4.60 2.53
C LYS A 281 -12.74 -4.75 3.86
N ILE A 282 -13.53 -4.86 4.92
CA ILE A 282 -13.05 -5.15 6.28
C ILE A 282 -13.44 -6.58 6.64
N TRP A 283 -12.47 -7.31 7.14
CA TRP A 283 -12.61 -8.74 7.44
C TRP A 283 -12.29 -9.02 8.89
N ASN A 284 -13.00 -9.97 9.47
CA ASN A 284 -12.56 -10.59 10.70
C ASN A 284 -11.37 -11.51 10.40
N GLN A 285 -10.23 -11.26 11.05
CA GLN A 285 -8.99 -11.97 10.77
C GLN A 285 -9.08 -13.46 11.05
N ASP A 286 -9.82 -13.87 12.10
CA ASP A 286 -9.83 -15.24 12.57
C ASP A 286 -10.90 -16.10 11.87
N THR A 287 -12.05 -15.51 11.56
CA THR A 287 -13.17 -16.23 10.93
C THR A 287 -13.17 -16.14 9.41
N GLY A 288 -12.49 -15.15 8.84
CA GLY A 288 -12.54 -14.85 7.40
C GLY A 288 -13.83 -14.17 6.93
N ALA A 289 -14.75 -13.87 7.85
CA ALA A 289 -16.01 -13.22 7.51
C ALA A 289 -15.78 -11.78 7.06
N CYS A 290 -16.43 -11.39 5.95
CA CYS A 290 -16.51 -9.99 5.53
C CYS A 290 -17.50 -9.26 6.43
N LEU A 291 -17.00 -8.27 7.17
CA LEU A 291 -17.81 -7.49 8.11
C LEU A 291 -18.39 -6.24 7.47
N PHE A 292 -17.63 -5.63 6.55
CA PHE A 292 -18.04 -4.40 5.88
C PHE A 292 -17.48 -4.32 4.47
N THR A 293 -18.21 -3.66 3.58
CA THR A 293 -17.78 -3.36 2.21
C THR A 293 -18.11 -1.91 1.89
N LEU A 294 -17.10 -1.11 1.59
CA LEU A 294 -17.26 0.24 1.07
C LEU A 294 -17.00 0.23 -0.44
N SER A 295 -17.93 0.77 -1.22
CA SER A 295 -17.75 1.03 -2.65
C SER A 295 -17.33 2.47 -2.84
N LEU A 296 -16.22 2.69 -3.53
CA LEU A 296 -15.71 4.02 -3.90
C LEU A 296 -16.02 4.26 -5.38
N ASP A 297 -17.29 4.51 -5.67
CA ASP A 297 -17.76 4.60 -7.05
C ASP A 297 -17.12 5.80 -7.79
N GLY A 298 -16.66 5.54 -9.01
CA GLY A 298 -15.97 6.54 -9.82
C GLY A 298 -14.48 6.73 -9.48
N SER A 299 -13.96 6.10 -8.41
CA SER A 299 -12.54 6.15 -8.08
C SER A 299 -11.65 5.42 -9.08
N GLY A 300 -12.23 4.49 -9.87
CA GLY A 300 -11.45 3.52 -10.63
C GLY A 300 -10.74 2.50 -9.73
N PRO A 301 -9.86 1.66 -10.29
CA PRO A 301 -9.13 0.64 -9.54
C PRO A 301 -8.40 1.22 -8.33
N LEU A 302 -8.57 0.58 -7.16
CA LEU A 302 -7.82 0.95 -5.95
C LEU A 302 -6.45 0.28 -5.99
N THR A 303 -5.41 1.00 -5.58
CA THR A 303 -4.02 0.57 -5.78
C THR A 303 -3.25 0.31 -4.51
N SER A 304 -3.57 1.04 -3.45
CA SER A 304 -2.83 0.94 -2.19
C SER A 304 -3.71 1.31 -1.01
N LEU A 305 -3.45 0.68 0.13
CA LEU A 305 -4.01 1.01 1.44
C LEU A 305 -2.89 1.34 2.41
N ALA A 306 -3.14 2.29 3.29
CA ALA A 306 -2.28 2.54 4.44
C ALA A 306 -3.12 2.89 5.66
N VAL A 307 -2.66 2.48 6.84
CA VAL A 307 -3.25 2.88 8.11
C VAL A 307 -2.71 4.26 8.46
N GLY A 308 -3.60 5.25 8.64
CA GLY A 308 -3.24 6.61 9.04
C GLY A 308 -3.06 6.70 10.55
N ASP A 309 -4.16 6.88 11.24
CA ASP A 309 -4.22 6.85 12.70
C ASP A 309 -5.05 5.63 13.18
N ALA A 310 -5.39 5.61 14.47
CA ALA A 310 -6.15 4.50 15.05
C ALA A 310 -7.53 4.27 14.41
N ILE A 311 -8.09 5.23 13.69
CA ILE A 311 -9.46 5.17 13.13
C ILE A 311 -9.54 5.53 11.65
N SER A 312 -8.43 5.83 11.00
CA SER A 312 -8.41 6.26 9.60
C SER A 312 -7.56 5.36 8.71
N LEU A 313 -8.03 5.20 7.48
CA LEU A 313 -7.33 4.53 6.39
C LEU A 313 -7.16 5.52 5.23
N LEU A 314 -6.03 5.42 4.58
CA LEU A 314 -5.76 6.10 3.32
C LEU A 314 -5.83 5.08 2.20
N CYS A 315 -6.58 5.38 1.16
CA CYS A 315 -6.70 4.54 -0.02
C CYS A 315 -6.32 5.33 -1.26
N ALA A 316 -5.42 4.80 -2.07
CA ALA A 316 -5.05 5.39 -3.35
C ALA A 316 -5.89 4.77 -4.48
N SER A 317 -6.22 5.58 -5.48
CA SER A 317 -7.04 5.18 -6.62
C SER A 317 -6.51 5.73 -7.95
N PHE A 318 -6.99 5.14 -9.06
CA PHE A 318 -6.56 5.58 -10.39
C PHE A 318 -7.13 6.94 -10.80
N ASN A 319 -8.40 7.22 -10.50
CA ASN A 319 -9.11 8.35 -11.08
C ASN A 319 -9.28 9.52 -10.12
N ARG A 320 -9.31 9.27 -8.80
CA ARG A 320 -9.66 10.29 -7.79
C ARG A 320 -8.57 10.55 -6.76
N GLY A 321 -7.35 10.12 -7.00
CA GLY A 321 -6.24 10.41 -6.12
C GLY A 321 -6.26 9.60 -4.81
N ILE A 322 -6.37 10.27 -3.67
CA ILE A 322 -6.28 9.66 -2.35
C ILE A 322 -7.59 9.88 -1.61
N HIS A 323 -8.14 8.80 -1.07
CA HIS A 323 -9.35 8.79 -0.25
C HIS A 323 -8.97 8.64 1.22
N LEU A 324 -9.50 9.52 2.07
CA LEU A 324 -9.45 9.38 3.52
C LEU A 324 -10.71 8.66 3.98
N LEU A 325 -10.54 7.48 4.54
CA LEU A 325 -11.62 6.66 5.07
C LEU A 325 -11.54 6.66 6.59
N ARG A 326 -12.68 6.75 7.26
CA ARG A 326 -12.79 6.70 8.72
C ARG A 326 -13.65 5.53 9.14
N MET A 327 -13.18 4.81 10.15
CA MET A 327 -13.94 3.75 10.79
C MET A 327 -14.77 4.33 11.95
N ASP A 328 -16.03 3.95 12.01
CA ASP A 328 -16.97 4.30 13.09
C ASP A 328 -17.48 3.01 13.74
N HIS A 329 -17.52 3.02 15.08
CA HIS A 329 -18.00 1.92 15.89
C HIS A 329 -19.21 2.27 16.75
N SER A 330 -19.78 3.47 16.59
CA SER A 330 -20.84 3.98 17.46
C SER A 330 -22.15 3.19 17.38
N GLN A 331 -22.47 2.61 16.23
CA GLN A 331 -23.68 1.82 15.98
C GLN A 331 -23.38 0.45 15.32
N GLY A 332 -22.10 0.09 15.21
CA GLY A 332 -21.59 -1.07 14.51
C GLY A 332 -20.31 -0.71 13.77
N LEU A 333 -19.68 -1.68 13.11
CA LEU A 333 -18.50 -1.41 12.31
C LEU A 333 -18.93 -0.80 10.98
N GLU A 334 -18.67 0.48 10.79
CA GLU A 334 -18.88 1.20 9.53
C GLU A 334 -17.56 1.82 9.04
N LEU A 335 -17.37 1.83 7.73
CA LEU A 335 -16.30 2.54 7.05
C LEU A 335 -16.91 3.61 6.16
N GLN A 336 -16.48 4.86 6.29
CA GLN A 336 -17.02 5.99 5.54
C GLN A 336 -15.90 6.75 4.87
N GLU A 337 -16.11 7.18 3.64
CA GLU A 337 -15.26 8.15 2.97
C GLU A 337 -15.51 9.55 3.57
N VAL A 338 -14.43 10.18 4.07
CA VAL A 338 -14.51 11.50 4.72
C VAL A 338 -14.03 12.59 3.77
N ALA A 339 -13.01 12.31 3.00
CA ALA A 339 -12.43 13.26 2.06
C ALA A 339 -11.73 12.55 0.90
N ALA A 340 -11.60 13.23 -0.23
CA ALA A 340 -10.75 12.88 -1.36
C ALA A 340 -9.85 14.06 -1.76
N PHE A 341 -8.62 13.74 -2.26
CA PHE A 341 -7.55 14.70 -2.56
C PHE A 341 -6.94 14.45 -3.93
#